data_f1b105726c8adae04fd7d511afb03d07
#
_entry.id   f1b105726c8adae04fd7d511afb03d07
#
_cell.length_a   1.000
_cell.length_b   1.000
_cell.length_c   1.000
_cell.angle_alpha   90.00
_cell.angle_beta   90.00
_cell.angle_gamma   90.00
#
_symmetry.space_group_name_H-M   'P 1'
#
loop_
_entity.id
_entity.type
_entity.pdbx_description
1 polymer ?
#
loop_
_entity_poly.entity_id
_entity_poly.type
_entity_poly.pdbx_seq_one_letter_code
_entity_poly.pdbx_strand_id
1 'polypeptide(L)'
;MGTKLYITDEERKKCRKVVEAFKELYERTDVIALDAGKYGFVKLQYYKLPAGFDAVATYRNSESLFNDLWDEWLCDQLLTLVQGTPTENLDYKEIFMCLPEEKQKELMAKKRYFEERSRDTPIYERVSIR
;
A
#
# COMPACT_ATOMS: atom_id res chain seq x y z
N MET A 1 21.61 14.64 17.32
CA MET A 1 21.20 14.25 17.09
C MET A 1 20.09 14.19 16.67
N GLY A 2 19.41 14.49 16.63
CA GLY A 2 18.09 14.53 16.12
C GLY A 2 17.71 13.48 15.11
N THR A 3 18.55 12.59 14.88
CA THR A 3 18.27 11.54 13.91
C THR A 3 17.16 10.66 14.40
N LYS A 4 16.13 10.54 13.58
CA LYS A 4 15.00 9.69 13.92
C LYS A 4 15.24 8.30 13.40
N LEU A 5 15.85 7.47 14.22
CA LEU A 5 16.05 6.06 13.88
C LEU A 5 14.82 5.21 14.18
N TYR A 6 13.87 5.79 14.90
CA TYR A 6 12.72 5.06 15.37
C TYR A 6 11.43 5.72 14.91
N ILE A 7 10.41 4.90 14.72
CA ILE A 7 9.09 5.40 14.38
C ILE A 7 8.44 5.98 15.64
N THR A 8 7.67 7.06 15.49
CA THR A 8 6.93 7.61 16.62
C THR A 8 5.70 6.74 16.89
N ASP A 9 5.19 6.81 18.13
CA ASP A 9 3.99 6.06 18.48
C ASP A 9 2.80 6.46 17.61
N GLU A 10 2.68 7.75 17.33
CA GLU A 10 1.60 8.25 16.50
C GLU A 10 1.65 7.68 15.09
N GLU A 11 2.83 7.74 14.46
CA GLU A 11 2.99 7.19 13.12
C GLU A 11 2.83 5.69 13.10
N ARG A 12 3.25 5.01 14.16
CA ARG A 12 3.08 3.57 14.25
C ARG A 12 1.61 3.17 14.23
N LYS A 13 0.76 3.93 14.95
CA LYS A 13 -0.68 3.69 14.95
C LYS A 13 -1.27 3.90 13.56
N LYS A 14 -0.84 4.96 12.88
CA LYS A 14 -1.31 5.23 11.53
C LYS A 14 -0.87 4.13 10.56
N CYS A 15 0.36 3.66 10.68
CA CYS A 15 0.87 2.59 9.84
C CYS A 15 0.09 1.30 10.03
N ARG A 16 -0.32 1.01 11.27
CA ARG A 16 -1.15 -0.19 11.51
C ARG A 16 -2.46 -0.11 10.74
N LYS A 17 -3.07 1.05 10.70
CA LYS A 17 -4.31 1.23 9.95
C LYS A 17 -4.07 1.03 8.45
N VAL A 18 -2.96 1.54 7.95
CA VAL A 18 -2.60 1.35 6.55
C VAL A 18 -2.45 -0.15 6.24
N VAL A 19 -1.74 -0.88 7.10
CA VAL A 19 -1.53 -2.32 6.91
C VAL A 19 -2.84 -3.08 6.93
N GLU A 20 -3.73 -2.75 7.87
CA GLU A 20 -5.02 -3.44 7.95
C GLU A 20 -5.87 -3.16 6.72
N ALA A 21 -5.86 -1.91 6.24
CA ALA A 21 -6.58 -1.56 5.03
C ALA A 21 -6.01 -2.27 3.82
N PHE A 22 -4.70 -2.40 3.76
CA PHE A 22 -4.03 -3.10 2.66
C PHE A 22 -4.41 -4.58 2.62
N LYS A 23 -4.51 -5.22 3.79
CA LYS A 23 -4.93 -6.62 3.83
C LYS A 23 -6.32 -6.83 3.25
N GLU A 24 -7.20 -5.86 3.43
CA GLU A 24 -8.54 -5.94 2.87
C GLU A 24 -8.53 -5.73 1.36
N LEU A 25 -7.62 -4.91 0.86
CA LEU A 25 -7.54 -4.57 -0.54
C LEU A 25 -6.78 -5.61 -1.36
N TYR A 26 -5.71 -6.15 -0.80
CA TYR A 26 -4.77 -7.00 -1.53
C TYR A 26 -5.06 -8.48 -1.26
N GLU A 27 -5.57 -9.15 -2.27
CA GLU A 27 -5.96 -10.56 -2.15
C GLU A 27 -4.80 -11.55 -2.16
N ARG A 28 -3.68 -11.13 -2.75
CA ARG A 28 -2.50 -12.00 -2.79
C ARG A 28 -1.80 -11.95 -1.44
N THR A 29 -1.01 -12.98 -1.18
CA THR A 29 -0.33 -13.10 0.12
C THR A 29 1.19 -13.13 0.00
N ASP A 30 1.72 -12.84 -1.18
CA ASP A 30 3.16 -12.86 -1.40
C ASP A 30 3.86 -11.56 -1.00
N VAL A 31 3.08 -10.52 -0.65
CA VAL A 31 3.62 -9.27 -0.12
C VAL A 31 2.88 -8.95 1.16
N ILE A 32 3.62 -8.72 2.23
CA ILE A 32 3.02 -8.36 3.52
C ILE A 32 3.84 -7.24 4.16
N ALA A 33 3.22 -6.51 5.05
CA ALA A 33 3.91 -5.49 5.84
C ALA A 33 3.75 -5.84 7.31
N LEU A 34 4.86 -5.86 8.03
CA LEU A 34 4.88 -6.24 9.44
C LEU A 34 5.38 -5.11 10.31
N ASP A 35 4.82 -5.05 11.51
CA ASP A 35 5.23 -4.10 12.56
C ASP A 35 6.53 -4.61 13.18
N ALA A 36 7.61 -3.87 12.97
CA ALA A 36 8.92 -4.19 13.54
C ALA A 36 9.20 -3.35 14.78
N GLY A 37 8.14 -2.90 15.47
CA GLY A 37 8.28 -2.14 16.70
C GLY A 37 8.85 -0.75 16.46
N LYS A 38 9.77 -0.37 17.29
CA LYS A 38 10.35 0.98 17.21
C LYS A 38 11.11 1.24 15.92
N TYR A 39 11.42 0.19 15.16
CA TYR A 39 12.16 0.34 13.92
C TYR A 39 11.26 0.63 12.72
N GLY A 40 9.96 0.60 12.92
CA GLY A 40 9.02 0.91 11.86
C GLY A 40 8.32 -0.32 11.31
N PHE A 41 7.87 -0.22 10.07
CA PHE A 41 7.21 -1.33 9.40
C PHE A 41 8.09 -1.84 8.27
N VAL A 42 8.09 -3.14 8.07
CA VAL A 42 8.92 -3.78 7.06
C VAL A 42 8.02 -4.45 6.04
N LYS A 43 8.27 -4.17 4.76
CA LYS A 43 7.57 -4.85 3.67
C LYS A 43 8.37 -6.08 3.30
N LEU A 44 7.72 -7.24 3.27
CA LEU A 44 8.33 -8.52 2.97
C LEU A 44 7.75 -9.08 1.69
N GLN A 45 8.62 -9.65 0.87
CA GLN A 45 8.24 -10.36 -0.35
C GLN A 45 8.47 -11.84 -0.12
N TYR A 46 7.44 -12.65 -0.34
CA TYR A 46 7.55 -14.09 -0.19
C TYR A 46 7.96 -14.75 -1.50
N TYR A 47 8.83 -15.74 -1.40
CA TYR A 47 9.25 -16.56 -2.55
C TYR A 47 8.99 -18.03 -2.23
N LYS A 48 8.58 -18.77 -3.25
CA LYS A 48 8.32 -20.20 -3.07
C LYS A 48 9.59 -21.04 -3.18
N LEU A 49 10.54 -20.62 -4.02
CA LEU A 49 11.73 -21.41 -4.30
C LEU A 49 12.98 -20.52 -4.32
N PRO A 50 13.81 -20.60 -3.28
CA PRO A 50 13.57 -21.32 -2.04
C PRO A 50 12.50 -20.59 -1.22
N ALA A 51 11.76 -21.31 -0.43
CA ALA A 51 10.71 -20.72 0.40
C ALA A 51 11.31 -19.74 1.39
N GLY A 52 10.70 -18.58 1.50
CA GLY A 52 11.18 -17.59 2.47
C GLY A 52 10.74 -16.19 2.10
N PHE A 53 11.15 -15.25 2.93
CA PHE A 53 10.82 -13.83 2.75
C PHE A 53 12.10 -13.01 2.63
N ASP A 54 12.03 -11.97 1.79
CA ASP A 54 13.06 -10.94 1.76
C ASP A 54 12.45 -9.64 2.23
N ALA A 55 13.18 -8.91 3.06
CA ALA A 55 12.78 -7.57 3.46
C ALA A 55 13.15 -6.63 2.31
N VAL A 56 12.14 -6.04 1.69
CA VAL A 56 12.38 -5.20 0.52
C VAL A 56 12.33 -3.71 0.83
N ALA A 57 11.70 -3.31 1.92
CA ALA A 57 11.65 -1.88 2.29
C ALA A 57 11.23 -1.73 3.74
N THR A 58 11.64 -0.61 4.33
CA THR A 58 11.29 -0.27 5.70
C THR A 58 10.68 1.13 5.72
N TYR A 59 9.65 1.32 6.54
CA TYR A 59 8.91 2.57 6.60
C TYR A 59 8.75 3.05 8.02
N ARG A 60 8.93 4.36 8.24
CA ARG A 60 8.76 4.97 9.54
C ARG A 60 7.72 6.08 9.53
N ASN A 61 6.98 6.20 8.44
CA ASN A 61 5.84 7.10 8.40
C ASN A 61 4.74 6.48 7.55
N SER A 62 3.51 6.85 7.87
CA SER A 62 2.34 6.25 7.24
C SER A 62 2.15 6.66 5.79
N GLU A 63 2.59 7.86 5.44
CA GLU A 63 2.45 8.33 4.07
C GLU A 63 3.28 7.50 3.10
N SER A 64 4.55 7.28 3.44
CA SER A 64 5.43 6.46 2.60
C SER A 64 4.93 5.03 2.51
N LEU A 65 4.48 4.48 3.63
CA LEU A 65 3.95 3.12 3.65
C LEU A 65 2.69 3.02 2.77
N PHE A 66 1.77 3.97 2.94
CA PHE A 66 0.56 3.99 2.14
C PHE A 66 0.87 4.05 0.65
N ASN A 67 1.73 4.99 0.26
CA ASN A 67 2.04 5.18 -1.15
C ASN A 67 2.68 3.95 -1.78
N ASP A 68 3.58 3.30 -1.06
CA ASP A 68 4.24 2.12 -1.59
C ASP A 68 3.30 0.92 -1.68
N LEU A 69 2.46 0.72 -0.67
CA LEU A 69 1.49 -0.37 -0.72
C LEU A 69 0.43 -0.13 -1.80
N TRP A 70 0.01 1.11 -1.98
CA TRP A 70 -0.91 1.44 -3.07
C TRP A 70 -0.27 1.13 -4.42
N ASP A 71 1.00 1.54 -4.61
CA ASP A 71 1.70 1.25 -5.85
C ASP A 71 1.83 -0.24 -6.08
N GLU A 72 2.08 -1.01 -5.02
CA GLU A 72 2.16 -2.47 -5.12
C GLU A 72 0.86 -3.05 -5.66
N TRP A 73 -0.26 -2.63 -5.09
CA TRP A 73 -1.57 -3.10 -5.53
C TRP A 73 -1.89 -2.65 -6.95
N LEU A 74 -1.66 -1.38 -7.24
CA LEU A 74 -1.97 -0.81 -8.56
C LEU A 74 -1.15 -1.49 -9.65
N CYS A 75 0.15 -1.66 -9.43
CA CYS A 75 0.99 -2.32 -10.41
C CYS A 75 0.52 -3.74 -10.69
N ASP A 76 0.12 -4.47 -9.65
CA ASP A 76 -0.40 -5.82 -9.82
C ASP A 76 -1.67 -5.81 -10.67
N GLN A 77 -2.57 -4.86 -10.42
CA GLN A 77 -3.79 -4.74 -11.20
C GLN A 77 -3.51 -4.39 -12.65
N LEU A 78 -2.63 -3.43 -12.88
CA LEU A 78 -2.31 -3.00 -14.23
C LEU A 78 -1.67 -4.11 -15.04
N LEU A 79 -0.73 -4.83 -14.45
CA LEU A 79 -0.09 -5.94 -15.15
C LEU A 79 -1.08 -7.03 -15.49
N THR A 80 -2.00 -7.33 -14.58
CA THR A 80 -3.02 -8.33 -14.82
C THR A 80 -3.92 -7.93 -16.00
N LEU A 81 -4.26 -6.65 -16.08
CA LEU A 81 -5.15 -6.17 -17.13
C LEU A 81 -4.50 -6.19 -18.53
N VAL A 82 -3.19 -5.97 -18.60
CA VAL A 82 -2.52 -5.85 -19.90
C VAL A 82 -1.65 -7.04 -20.25
N GLN A 83 -1.65 -8.05 -19.41
CA GLN A 83 -0.85 -9.26 -19.65
C GLN A 83 -1.17 -9.86 -21.02
N GLY A 84 -0.14 -10.14 -21.79
CA GLY A 84 -0.32 -10.71 -23.11
C GLY A 84 -0.63 -9.71 -24.21
N THR A 85 -0.66 -8.41 -23.88
CA THR A 85 -0.92 -7.35 -24.87
C THR A 85 0.36 -6.54 -25.10
N PRO A 86 0.45 -5.79 -26.21
CA PRO A 86 1.61 -4.92 -26.42
C PRO A 86 1.77 -3.85 -25.33
N THR A 87 0.67 -3.49 -24.67
CA THR A 87 0.68 -2.48 -23.63
C THR A 87 1.47 -2.90 -22.40
N GLU A 88 1.66 -4.20 -22.19
CA GLU A 88 2.37 -4.69 -21.00
C GLU A 88 3.83 -4.22 -20.94
N ASN A 89 4.39 -3.74 -22.04
CA ASN A 89 5.76 -3.26 -22.08
C ASN A 89 5.90 -1.77 -21.75
N LEU A 90 4.78 -1.09 -21.52
CA LEU A 90 4.78 0.32 -21.16
C LEU A 90 5.01 0.48 -19.65
N ASP A 91 5.38 1.69 -19.22
CA ASP A 91 5.48 1.92 -17.79
C ASP A 91 4.08 2.05 -17.18
N TYR A 92 3.97 2.03 -15.86
CA TYR A 92 2.68 1.97 -15.20
C TYR A 92 1.81 3.18 -15.44
N LYS A 93 2.39 4.37 -15.55
CA LYS A 93 1.62 5.57 -15.85
C LYS A 93 1.02 5.48 -17.25
N GLU A 94 1.81 5.00 -18.19
CA GLU A 94 1.34 4.85 -19.57
C GLU A 94 0.26 3.79 -19.66
N ILE A 95 0.44 2.68 -18.96
CA ILE A 95 -0.59 1.63 -18.93
C ILE A 95 -1.90 2.21 -18.38
N PHE A 96 -1.81 2.93 -17.26
CA PHE A 96 -3.01 3.52 -16.67
C PHE A 96 -3.72 4.46 -17.64
N MET A 97 -2.96 5.32 -18.31
CA MET A 97 -3.53 6.28 -19.24
C MET A 97 -4.13 5.63 -20.48
N CYS A 98 -3.69 4.42 -20.81
CA CYS A 98 -4.25 3.69 -21.94
C CYS A 98 -5.54 2.96 -21.60
N LEU A 99 -5.89 2.87 -20.31
CA LEU A 99 -7.11 2.18 -19.90
C LEU A 99 -8.35 2.99 -20.26
N PRO A 100 -9.50 2.33 -20.46
CA PRO A 100 -10.76 3.04 -20.64
C PRO A 100 -11.03 3.94 -19.43
N GLU A 101 -11.67 5.08 -19.67
CA GLU A 101 -11.93 6.04 -18.61
C GLU A 101 -12.68 5.42 -17.42
N GLU A 102 -13.65 4.54 -17.70
CA GLU A 102 -14.40 3.87 -16.65
C GLU A 102 -13.49 3.02 -15.76
N LYS A 103 -12.51 2.35 -16.37
CA LYS A 103 -11.57 1.54 -15.61
C LYS A 103 -10.65 2.40 -14.77
N GLN A 104 -10.21 3.53 -15.30
CA GLN A 104 -9.40 4.48 -14.56
C GLN A 104 -10.17 4.97 -13.33
N LYS A 105 -11.44 5.29 -13.50
CA LYS A 105 -12.30 5.75 -12.39
C LYS A 105 -12.47 4.66 -11.34
N GLU A 106 -12.63 3.42 -11.78
CA GLU A 106 -12.77 2.29 -10.88
C GLU A 106 -11.53 2.12 -10.01
N LEU A 107 -10.35 2.20 -10.62
CA LEU A 107 -9.09 2.09 -9.87
C LEU A 107 -8.91 3.25 -8.90
N MET A 108 -9.27 4.46 -9.32
CA MET A 108 -9.16 5.62 -8.44
C MET A 108 -10.17 5.56 -7.29
N ALA A 109 -11.33 4.95 -7.51
CA ALA A 109 -12.29 4.72 -6.44
C ALA A 109 -11.71 3.75 -5.40
N LYS A 110 -10.94 2.76 -5.85
CA LYS A 110 -10.26 1.86 -4.92
C LYS A 110 -9.20 2.60 -4.11
N LYS A 111 -8.52 3.57 -4.72
CA LYS A 111 -7.55 4.37 -3.98
C LYS A 111 -8.24 5.17 -2.89
N ARG A 112 -9.37 5.78 -3.18
CA ARG A 112 -10.12 6.52 -2.17
C ARG A 112 -10.58 5.61 -1.05
N TYR A 113 -11.03 4.41 -1.38
CA TYR A 113 -11.43 3.43 -0.39
C TYR A 113 -10.25 3.09 0.53
N PHE A 114 -9.08 2.83 -0.05
CA PHE A 114 -7.88 2.53 0.71
C PHE A 114 -7.49 3.70 1.61
N GLU A 115 -7.56 4.93 1.08
CA GLU A 115 -7.26 6.13 1.86
C GLU A 115 -8.20 6.26 3.06
N GLU A 116 -9.49 6.08 2.83
CA GLU A 116 -10.46 6.20 3.90
C GLU A 116 -10.25 5.15 4.98
N ARG A 117 -10.01 3.92 4.58
CA ARG A 117 -9.77 2.84 5.54
C ARG A 117 -8.46 3.04 6.29
N SER A 118 -7.45 3.54 5.60
CA SER A 118 -6.14 3.78 6.21
C SER A 118 -6.18 4.89 7.24
N ARG A 119 -7.05 5.86 7.03
CA ARG A 119 -7.18 7.00 7.93
C ARG A 119 -8.41 6.87 8.81
N ASP A 120 -8.97 5.68 8.86
CA ASP A 120 -10.20 5.46 9.59
C ASP A 120 -10.06 5.86 11.05
N THR A 121 -10.86 6.83 11.45
CA THR A 121 -11.03 7.19 12.85
C THR A 121 -12.50 7.00 13.17
N PRO A 122 -12.81 6.63 14.40
CA PRO A 122 -14.22 6.51 14.77
C PRO A 122 -14.99 7.78 14.42
N ILE A 123 -16.20 7.62 13.96
CA ILE A 123 -17.02 8.75 13.55
C ILE A 123 -17.13 9.78 14.66
N TYR A 124 -17.28 9.33 15.90
CA TYR A 124 -17.40 10.24 17.02
C TYR A 124 -16.14 11.10 17.19
N GLU A 125 -14.97 10.55 16.91
CA GLU A 125 -13.74 11.34 16.99
C GLU A 125 -13.69 12.38 15.90
N ARG A 126 -14.14 12.01 14.71
CA ARG A 126 -14.15 12.96 13.60
C ARG A 126 -15.14 14.10 13.87
N VAL A 127 -16.24 13.77 14.51
CA VAL A 127 -17.24 14.78 14.86
C VAL A 127 -16.75 15.66 15.99
N SER A 128 -16.11 15.07 16.99
CA SER A 128 -15.68 15.82 18.17
C SER A 128 -14.52 16.77 17.89
N ILE A 129 -13.82 16.60 16.83
CA ILE A 129 -12.71 17.48 16.46
C ILE A 129 -13.21 18.86 16.07
N ARG A 130 -14.44 18.95 15.67
CA ARG A 130 -14.98 20.19 15.20
C ARG A 130 -15.31 21.19 16.23
#